data_2649c455a7df6414735f8eca2d9f8f79
#
_entry.id   2649c455a7df6414735f8eca2d9f8f79
#
_cell.length_a   1.000
_cell.length_b   1.000
_cell.length_c   1.000
_cell.angle_alpha   90.00
_cell.angle_beta   90.00
_cell.angle_gamma   90.00
#
_symmetry.space_group_name_H-M   'P 1'
#
loop_
_entity.id
_entity.type
_entity.pdbx_description
1 polymer ?
#
loop_
_entity_poly.entity_id
_entity_poly.type
_entity_poly.pdbx_seq_one_letter_code
_entity_poly.pdbx_strand_id
1 'polypeptide(L)'
;MVRERRKRIYRKRIPYGMQNFENVIERDCYYVDKTPFIEEIEDANMYFFFIRPRRFGKSLTLSMLENYYDINKKDKFEEIFGKLYIGENPTPEHNSYLIIHLNFAIIVGDLNDYKHGMDNYCRTQFNYFVDVYSHLLPEGTKEGLNQQEDAVNQLNYLCTQSKKSGQKIYLFIDEYDHFTNQILAHKEHEQRYRTQTHGEGYLRKFFDTIKGAAGDTLARVFVTGVSPVTMDDLTSGFNIGTNYSLAPEFNEMTGFTEDEVREMLGYYSSVLPFNHSVDELIKVMKPWYDNYCFAEEEYGKTTMYNSVMVLNFLDKYIRNNYDIPKNMVESNVRIDYDKVRMLIRHDKEFTHDASIIQQLVTQGFVTGKLVENFPAERINDPDNFLSLLFYFGMVTIDGDYKGATKFIIPNEVVRDQMYTYLLDTYKENDLTYDSFNKGKLESQLAYDGNYKAYFEFIADSLKRYSSQRDKQKGEAFVHGFTLAMTSQNQFYRPISELDNDGGYADIFLSPLCDIYKDMVDSYIIELKYSKTNTADEQLQVLFKEASAQICRYANSDIVKESVKTTKLHKLVVIYRGAEMVMCEEVTEE
;
A
#
# COMPACT_ATOMS: atom_id res chain seq x y z
N MET A 1 30.31 -17.16 -26.53
CA MET A 1 29.81 -15.87 -26.97
C MET A 1 30.34 -14.79 -26.05
N VAL A 2 31.25 -13.95 -26.51
CA VAL A 2 31.79 -12.80 -25.78
C VAL A 2 30.66 -11.76 -25.75
N ARG A 3 30.14 -11.44 -24.55
CA ARG A 3 29.21 -10.31 -24.39
C ARG A 3 29.96 -9.04 -24.79
N GLU A 4 29.63 -8.44 -25.93
CA GLU A 4 30.10 -7.09 -26.25
C GLU A 4 29.77 -6.17 -25.10
N ARG A 5 30.78 -5.51 -24.51
CA ARG A 5 30.57 -4.49 -23.49
C ARG A 5 29.86 -3.32 -24.16
N ARG A 6 28.55 -3.19 -23.95
CA ARG A 6 27.76 -2.02 -24.36
C ARG A 6 28.50 -0.75 -23.91
N LYS A 7 28.68 0.23 -24.81
CA LYS A 7 29.17 1.56 -24.44
C LYS A 7 28.28 2.06 -23.29
N ARG A 8 28.91 2.45 -22.18
CA ARG A 8 28.20 3.01 -21.03
C ARG A 8 27.60 4.35 -21.46
N ILE A 9 26.28 4.38 -21.72
CA ILE A 9 25.55 5.63 -21.93
C ILE A 9 25.45 6.30 -20.54
N TYR A 10 25.91 7.56 -20.46
CA TYR A 10 25.75 8.35 -19.24
C TYR A 10 24.25 8.61 -19.01
N ARG A 11 23.74 8.22 -17.85
CA ARG A 11 22.37 8.46 -17.43
C ARG A 11 22.32 8.54 -15.92
N LYS A 12 21.36 9.29 -15.37
CA LYS A 12 21.04 9.24 -13.95
C LYS A 12 20.67 7.81 -13.55
N ARG A 13 21.05 7.42 -12.35
CA ARG A 13 20.71 6.11 -11.81
C ARG A 13 19.26 6.10 -11.32
N ILE A 14 18.63 4.93 -11.34
CA ILE A 14 17.32 4.74 -10.73
C ILE A 14 17.53 4.56 -9.21
N PRO A 15 16.89 5.35 -8.34
CA PRO A 15 17.08 5.28 -6.89
C PRO A 15 16.27 4.15 -6.24
N TYR A 16 16.09 3.03 -6.94
CA TYR A 16 15.32 1.90 -6.42
C TYR A 16 15.97 1.31 -5.17
N GLY A 17 15.21 1.23 -4.07
CA GLY A 17 15.67 0.74 -2.76
C GLY A 17 16.55 1.71 -1.97
N MET A 18 16.70 2.97 -2.41
CA MET A 18 17.47 3.98 -1.69
C MET A 18 16.57 4.79 -0.77
N GLN A 19 16.99 4.92 0.50
CA GLN A 19 16.28 5.66 1.54
C GLN A 19 17.08 6.86 2.08
N ASN A 20 18.36 6.97 1.76
CA ASN A 20 19.22 8.06 2.16
C ASN A 20 19.30 9.10 1.05
N PHE A 21 18.83 10.31 1.32
CA PHE A 21 18.71 11.38 0.34
C PHE A 21 20.08 11.89 -0.16
N GLU A 22 21.06 12.10 0.74
CA GLU A 22 22.42 12.51 0.36
C GLU A 22 23.03 11.51 -0.63
N ASN A 23 22.87 10.21 -0.41
CA ASN A 23 23.32 9.17 -1.33
C ASN A 23 22.60 9.21 -2.69
N VAL A 24 21.31 9.60 -2.74
CA VAL A 24 20.56 9.76 -4.00
C VAL A 24 21.19 10.87 -4.83
N ILE A 25 21.53 11.99 -4.21
CA ILE A 25 22.15 13.15 -4.87
C ILE A 25 23.61 12.84 -5.28
N GLU A 26 24.45 12.38 -4.34
CA GLU A 26 25.87 12.09 -4.59
C GLU A 26 26.10 11.04 -5.69
N ARG A 27 25.19 10.07 -5.80
CA ARG A 27 25.26 9.02 -6.84
C ARG A 27 24.64 9.42 -8.17
N ASP A 28 24.24 10.66 -8.32
CA ASP A 28 23.55 11.20 -9.50
C ASP A 28 22.35 10.33 -9.90
N CYS A 29 21.45 10.10 -8.95
CA CYS A 29 20.20 9.41 -9.21
C CYS A 29 19.15 10.38 -9.77
N TYR A 30 18.14 9.84 -10.45
CA TYR A 30 16.96 10.62 -10.82
C TYR A 30 16.10 10.84 -9.56
N TYR A 31 15.99 12.05 -9.13
CA TYR A 31 15.14 12.43 -7.98
C TYR A 31 13.92 13.21 -8.49
N VAL A 32 12.74 12.78 -8.08
CA VAL A 32 11.50 13.55 -8.24
C VAL A 32 11.48 14.57 -7.12
N ASP A 33 11.52 15.86 -7.46
CA ASP A 33 11.71 16.92 -6.48
C ASP A 33 10.47 17.12 -5.61
N LYS A 34 10.56 16.69 -4.36
CA LYS A 34 9.55 16.89 -3.31
C LYS A 34 9.96 17.95 -2.29
N THR A 35 11.03 18.70 -2.57
CA THR A 35 11.50 19.76 -1.67
C THR A 35 10.57 20.97 -1.53
N PRO A 36 9.64 21.26 -2.47
CA PRO A 36 8.62 22.30 -2.23
C PRO A 36 7.78 22.07 -0.96
N PHE A 37 7.52 20.80 -0.59
CA PHE A 37 6.79 20.49 0.64
C PHE A 37 7.49 20.88 1.94
N ILE A 38 8.75 21.31 1.90
CA ILE A 38 9.46 21.87 3.07
C ILE A 38 8.76 23.15 3.55
N GLU A 39 8.35 24.02 2.63
CA GLU A 39 7.64 25.27 2.96
C GLU A 39 6.30 24.95 3.62
N GLU A 40 5.53 24.01 3.06
CA GLU A 40 4.24 23.57 3.61
C GLU A 40 4.39 22.94 5.02
N ILE A 41 5.47 22.17 5.24
CA ILE A 41 5.78 21.59 6.56
C ILE A 41 6.16 22.68 7.57
N GLU A 42 6.85 23.74 7.14
CA GLU A 42 7.21 24.86 8.01
C GLU A 42 6.00 25.71 8.42
N ASP A 43 5.04 25.87 7.51
CA ASP A 43 3.77 26.58 7.76
C ASP A 43 2.78 25.75 8.59
N ALA A 44 2.97 24.43 8.63
CA ALA A 44 2.15 23.51 9.41
C ALA A 44 2.51 23.55 10.92
N ASN A 45 1.76 22.78 11.72
CA ASN A 45 2.05 22.61 13.15
C ASN A 45 3.45 22.03 13.35
N MET A 46 4.20 22.58 14.31
CA MET A 46 5.56 22.12 14.67
C MET A 46 5.63 20.64 15.08
N TYR A 47 4.51 20.04 15.44
CA TYR A 47 4.38 18.62 15.80
C TYR A 47 3.54 17.92 14.76
N PHE A 48 4.24 17.39 13.77
CA PHE A 48 3.71 16.92 12.51
C PHE A 48 3.62 15.38 12.49
N PHE A 49 2.41 14.84 12.34
CA PHE A 49 2.20 13.42 12.08
C PHE A 49 1.83 13.21 10.62
N PHE A 50 2.48 12.21 10.00
CA PHE A 50 2.22 11.88 8.61
C PHE A 50 2.29 10.38 8.37
N ILE A 51 1.15 9.78 8.12
CA ILE A 51 1.01 8.36 7.86
C ILE A 51 0.76 8.14 6.38
N ARG A 52 1.45 7.18 5.80
CA ARG A 52 1.24 6.72 4.42
C ARG A 52 1.46 5.22 4.33
N PRO A 53 0.88 4.55 3.34
CA PRO A 53 1.18 3.16 3.08
C PRO A 53 2.67 2.94 2.89
N ARG A 54 3.12 1.71 3.02
CA ARG A 54 4.52 1.37 2.78
C ARG A 54 4.90 1.64 1.33
N ARG A 55 6.21 1.98 1.12
CA ARG A 55 6.82 2.15 -0.21
C ARG A 55 6.39 3.41 -0.97
N PHE A 56 5.83 4.37 -0.28
CA PHE A 56 5.54 5.70 -0.82
C PHE A 56 6.68 6.70 -0.67
N GLY A 57 7.82 6.33 -0.07
CA GLY A 57 8.98 7.21 0.03
C GLY A 57 9.12 7.94 1.37
N LYS A 58 8.34 7.60 2.42
CA LYS A 58 8.40 8.26 3.75
C LYS A 58 9.82 8.42 4.30
N SER A 59 10.59 7.34 4.38
CA SER A 59 11.96 7.38 4.92
C SER A 59 12.92 8.22 4.07
N LEU A 60 12.70 8.30 2.73
CA LEU A 60 13.46 9.20 1.87
C LEU A 60 13.10 10.66 2.14
N THR A 61 11.82 10.96 2.35
CA THR A 61 11.34 12.30 2.75
C THR A 61 11.95 12.70 4.09
N LEU A 62 11.95 11.81 5.10
CA LEU A 62 12.62 12.07 6.37
C LEU A 62 14.10 12.39 6.17
N SER A 63 14.81 11.56 5.39
CA SER A 63 16.22 11.79 5.12
C SER A 63 16.46 13.10 4.37
N MET A 64 15.57 13.54 3.50
CA MET A 64 15.61 14.84 2.83
C MET A 64 15.47 15.98 3.86
N LEU A 65 14.47 15.91 4.75
CA LEU A 65 14.25 16.90 5.81
C LEU A 65 15.44 16.98 6.78
N GLU A 66 15.99 15.84 7.20
CA GLU A 66 17.19 15.78 8.05
C GLU A 66 18.36 16.52 7.44
N ASN A 67 18.68 16.24 6.16
CA ASN A 67 19.78 16.92 5.49
C ASN A 67 19.53 18.43 5.31
N TYR A 68 18.25 18.83 5.13
CA TYR A 68 17.89 20.23 4.98
C TYR A 68 18.06 21.02 6.27
N TYR A 69 17.62 20.44 7.39
CA TYR A 69 17.60 21.13 8.68
C TYR A 69 18.87 20.98 9.50
N ASP A 70 19.71 19.97 9.24
CA ASP A 70 20.93 19.70 10.03
C ASP A 70 21.94 20.84 9.93
N ILE A 71 22.26 21.44 11.06
CA ILE A 71 23.23 22.52 11.18
C ILE A 71 24.63 22.14 10.68
N ASN A 72 25.00 20.85 10.76
CA ASN A 72 26.27 20.32 10.27
C ASN A 72 26.32 20.16 8.74
N LYS A 73 25.19 20.31 8.04
CA LYS A 73 25.11 20.20 6.57
C LYS A 73 25.25 21.55 5.85
N LYS A 74 25.48 22.62 6.59
CA LYS A 74 25.56 23.98 6.03
C LYS A 74 26.60 24.11 4.89
N ASP A 75 27.76 23.51 5.04
CA ASP A 75 28.83 23.58 4.02
C ASP A 75 28.52 22.70 2.79
N LYS A 76 27.60 21.74 2.90
CA LYS A 76 27.15 20.85 1.82
C LYS A 76 25.82 21.28 1.20
N PHE A 77 25.20 22.34 1.67
CA PHE A 77 23.86 22.75 1.27
C PHE A 77 23.73 22.89 -0.25
N GLU A 78 24.65 23.63 -0.87
CA GLU A 78 24.65 23.85 -2.32
C GLU A 78 24.87 22.54 -3.11
N GLU A 79 25.70 21.64 -2.59
CA GLU A 79 25.93 20.33 -3.23
C GLU A 79 24.69 19.45 -3.20
N ILE A 80 23.95 19.46 -2.10
CA ILE A 80 22.79 18.58 -1.88
C ILE A 80 21.52 19.17 -2.49
N PHE A 81 21.28 20.47 -2.30
CA PHE A 81 20.01 21.11 -2.63
C PHE A 81 20.08 22.11 -3.79
N GLY A 82 21.25 22.60 -4.18
CA GLY A 82 21.39 23.71 -5.11
C GLY A 82 20.77 23.54 -6.51
N LYS A 83 20.36 22.32 -6.88
CA LYS A 83 19.66 22.03 -8.14
C LYS A 83 18.18 21.72 -7.96
N LEU A 84 17.66 21.87 -6.75
CA LEU A 84 16.29 21.56 -6.37
C LEU A 84 15.55 22.85 -6.03
N TYR A 85 14.24 22.82 -6.03
CA TYR A 85 13.40 23.98 -5.74
C TYR A 85 13.82 24.70 -4.46
N ILE A 86 13.99 23.96 -3.36
CA ILE A 86 14.33 24.55 -2.05
C ILE A 86 15.76 25.09 -2.00
N GLY A 87 16.66 24.63 -2.88
CA GLY A 87 18.00 25.18 -2.99
C GLY A 87 18.01 26.58 -3.61
N GLU A 88 17.09 26.82 -4.55
CA GLU A 88 16.88 28.16 -5.15
C GLU A 88 16.04 29.07 -4.24
N ASN A 89 15.22 28.49 -3.34
CA ASN A 89 14.29 29.19 -2.45
C ASN A 89 14.46 28.72 -0.99
N PRO A 90 15.65 28.87 -0.37
CA PRO A 90 15.89 28.36 0.97
C PRO A 90 15.10 29.15 2.03
N THR A 91 14.49 28.42 2.97
CA THR A 91 13.78 29.02 4.09
C THR A 91 14.74 29.50 5.17
N PRO A 92 14.30 30.38 6.08
CA PRO A 92 15.13 30.79 7.22
C PRO A 92 15.53 29.65 8.17
N GLU A 93 14.79 28.54 8.15
CA GLU A 93 15.02 27.40 9.06
C GLU A 93 16.08 26.41 8.55
N HIS A 94 16.58 26.54 7.30
CA HIS A 94 17.59 25.63 6.78
C HIS A 94 18.86 25.62 7.63
N ASN A 95 19.44 24.45 7.84
CA ASN A 95 20.67 24.24 8.62
C ASN A 95 20.64 24.88 10.02
N SER A 96 19.49 24.82 10.72
CA SER A 96 19.26 25.52 11.98
C SER A 96 19.05 24.63 13.20
N TYR A 97 19.06 23.29 13.01
CA TYR A 97 18.70 22.35 14.07
C TYR A 97 19.77 21.30 14.32
N LEU A 98 19.80 20.80 15.56
CA LEU A 98 20.40 19.52 15.91
C LEU A 98 19.38 18.42 15.62
N ILE A 99 19.76 17.40 14.88
CA ILE A 99 18.84 16.34 14.40
C ILE A 99 18.92 15.11 15.30
N ILE A 100 17.79 14.69 15.86
CA ILE A 100 17.63 13.35 16.46
C ILE A 100 16.74 12.54 15.55
N HIS A 101 17.23 11.39 15.07
CA HIS A 101 16.44 10.42 14.32
C HIS A 101 16.29 9.13 15.11
N LEU A 102 15.03 8.71 15.32
CA LEU A 102 14.67 7.45 15.95
C LEU A 102 13.84 6.61 14.97
N ASN A 103 14.29 5.41 14.67
CA ASN A 103 13.51 4.45 13.88
C ASN A 103 13.08 3.29 14.79
N PHE A 104 11.79 3.24 15.12
CA PHE A 104 11.28 2.25 16.07
C PHE A 104 11.22 0.82 15.52
N ALA A 105 11.37 0.64 14.20
CA ALA A 105 11.49 -0.70 13.62
C ALA A 105 12.79 -1.43 14.03
N ILE A 106 13.80 -0.69 14.50
CA ILE A 106 15.11 -1.25 14.88
C ILE A 106 15.15 -1.67 16.36
N ILE A 107 14.14 -1.29 17.15
CA ILE A 107 14.08 -1.67 18.57
C ILE A 107 14.00 -3.20 18.68
N VAL A 108 15.06 -3.80 19.26
CA VAL A 108 15.16 -5.24 19.47
C VAL A 108 14.62 -5.59 20.86
N GLY A 109 13.78 -6.58 20.95
CA GLY A 109 13.21 -7.11 22.19
C GLY A 109 11.87 -7.76 21.93
N ASP A 110 11.48 -8.70 22.79
CA ASP A 110 10.11 -9.19 22.79
C ASP A 110 9.19 -8.17 23.48
N LEU A 111 7.89 -8.35 23.35
CA LEU A 111 6.89 -7.46 23.93
C LEU A 111 6.96 -7.37 25.47
N ASN A 112 7.63 -8.33 26.13
CA ASN A 112 7.79 -8.34 27.59
C ASN A 112 8.96 -7.44 28.02
N ASP A 113 9.93 -7.19 27.14
CA ASP A 113 11.16 -6.44 27.45
C ASP A 113 11.30 -5.18 26.54
N TYR A 114 10.19 -4.69 26.01
CA TYR A 114 10.18 -3.53 25.10
C TYR A 114 10.86 -2.29 25.71
N LYS A 115 10.63 -2.02 27.02
CA LYS A 115 11.29 -0.93 27.73
C LYS A 115 12.81 -1.03 27.61
N HIS A 116 13.37 -2.20 27.92
CA HIS A 116 14.82 -2.41 27.88
C HIS A 116 15.37 -2.27 26.45
N GLY A 117 14.65 -2.83 25.47
CA GLY A 117 15.00 -2.68 24.05
C GLY A 117 15.02 -1.21 23.61
N MET A 118 14.00 -0.43 24.00
CA MET A 118 13.90 0.99 23.71
C MET A 118 15.00 1.79 24.40
N ASP A 119 15.27 1.53 25.67
CA ASP A 119 16.35 2.20 26.43
C ASP A 119 17.72 1.97 25.79
N ASN A 120 18.03 0.73 25.40
CA ASN A 120 19.30 0.40 24.75
C ASN A 120 19.42 1.04 23.37
N TYR A 121 18.35 1.03 22.58
CA TYR A 121 18.31 1.67 21.27
C TYR A 121 18.48 3.19 21.39
N CYS A 122 17.67 3.85 22.21
CA CYS A 122 17.74 5.29 22.43
C CYS A 122 19.11 5.71 22.98
N ARG A 123 19.67 4.97 23.94
CA ARG A 123 21.02 5.22 24.47
C ARG A 123 22.07 5.24 23.35
N THR A 124 21.99 4.33 22.41
CA THR A 124 22.91 4.28 21.27
C THR A 124 22.73 5.50 20.36
N GLN A 125 21.49 5.85 20.01
CA GLN A 125 21.20 7.00 19.15
C GLN A 125 21.56 8.34 19.83
N PHE A 126 21.29 8.47 21.11
CA PHE A 126 21.61 9.68 21.86
C PHE A 126 23.12 9.87 22.09
N ASN A 127 23.88 8.80 22.29
CA ASN A 127 25.34 8.89 22.29
C ASN A 127 25.90 9.31 20.93
N TYR A 128 25.36 8.74 19.83
CA TYR A 128 25.72 9.16 18.48
C TYR A 128 25.42 10.66 18.24
N PHE A 129 24.22 11.12 18.65
CA PHE A 129 23.85 12.52 18.58
C PHE A 129 24.87 13.42 19.32
N VAL A 130 25.26 13.07 20.54
CA VAL A 130 26.25 13.85 21.31
C VAL A 130 27.63 13.85 20.63
N ASP A 131 28.04 12.72 20.04
CA ASP A 131 29.32 12.64 19.31
C ASP A 131 29.32 13.54 18.06
N VAL A 132 28.22 13.54 17.29
CA VAL A 132 28.04 14.38 16.09
C VAL A 132 28.03 15.86 16.40
N TYR A 133 27.39 16.26 17.50
CA TYR A 133 27.23 17.68 17.90
C TYR A 133 28.09 18.08 19.09
N SER A 134 29.14 17.32 19.38
CA SER A 134 30.04 17.59 20.54
C SER A 134 30.63 19.01 20.56
N HIS A 135 30.85 19.62 19.38
CA HIS A 135 31.35 20.96 19.22
C HIS A 135 30.33 22.08 19.50
N LEU A 136 29.04 21.74 19.58
CA LEU A 136 27.92 22.64 19.84
C LEU A 136 27.28 22.42 21.21
N LEU A 137 27.60 21.32 21.89
CA LEU A 137 27.05 20.96 23.18
C LEU A 137 28.04 21.28 24.33
N PRO A 138 27.56 21.48 25.56
CA PRO A 138 28.45 21.73 26.71
C PRO A 138 29.42 20.57 26.96
N GLU A 139 30.62 20.85 27.41
CA GLU A 139 31.59 19.86 27.84
C GLU A 139 31.00 18.94 28.93
N GLY A 140 31.30 17.64 28.91
CA GLY A 140 30.78 16.67 29.85
C GLY A 140 29.35 16.17 29.54
N THR A 141 28.76 16.60 28.42
CA THR A 141 27.39 16.16 28.03
C THR A 141 27.30 14.65 27.85
N LYS A 142 28.32 13.98 27.29
CA LYS A 142 28.34 12.54 27.08
C LYS A 142 28.39 11.77 28.40
N GLU A 143 29.20 12.18 29.31
CA GLU A 143 29.34 11.60 30.65
C GLU A 143 28.02 11.72 31.43
N GLY A 144 27.41 12.91 31.40
CA GLY A 144 26.12 13.16 32.04
C GLY A 144 24.96 12.38 31.41
N LEU A 145 24.96 12.22 30.07
CA LEU A 145 23.98 11.38 29.36
C LEU A 145 24.05 9.94 29.85
N ASN A 146 25.24 9.37 29.97
CA ASN A 146 25.43 7.97 30.36
C ASN A 146 25.10 7.71 31.85
N GLN A 147 24.93 8.75 32.65
CA GLN A 147 24.45 8.66 34.04
C GLN A 147 22.91 8.59 34.12
N GLN A 148 22.19 8.87 33.02
CA GLN A 148 20.75 8.80 33.01
C GLN A 148 20.26 7.34 32.93
N GLU A 149 19.21 7.04 33.72
CA GLU A 149 18.75 5.66 33.93
C GLU A 149 18.06 5.06 32.68
N ASP A 150 17.27 5.84 31.96
CA ASP A 150 16.42 5.41 30.86
C ASP A 150 16.31 6.43 29.72
N ALA A 151 15.66 6.05 28.62
CA ALA A 151 15.50 6.89 27.44
C ALA A 151 14.71 8.19 27.71
N VAL A 152 13.77 8.16 28.64
CA VAL A 152 12.99 9.33 29.05
C VAL A 152 13.90 10.37 29.69
N ASN A 153 14.70 9.96 30.68
CA ASN A 153 15.64 10.82 31.37
C ASN A 153 16.77 11.29 30.45
N GLN A 154 17.24 10.43 29.53
CA GLN A 154 18.24 10.78 28.52
C GLN A 154 17.75 11.88 27.56
N LEU A 155 16.52 11.78 27.05
CA LEU A 155 15.93 12.79 26.19
C LEU A 155 15.79 14.14 26.92
N ASN A 156 15.25 14.14 28.14
CA ASN A 156 15.16 15.34 28.97
C ASN A 156 16.51 15.98 29.22
N TYR A 157 17.54 15.16 29.49
CA TYR A 157 18.90 15.64 29.69
C TYR A 157 19.44 16.31 28.42
N LEU A 158 19.29 15.69 27.23
CA LEU A 158 19.72 16.27 25.96
C LEU A 158 19.02 17.59 25.65
N CYS A 159 17.72 17.67 25.86
CA CYS A 159 16.97 18.92 25.73
C CYS A 159 17.54 20.01 26.65
N THR A 160 17.88 19.66 27.90
CA THR A 160 18.49 20.60 28.86
C THR A 160 19.88 21.07 28.39
N GLN A 161 20.73 20.19 27.86
CA GLN A 161 22.06 20.57 27.39
C GLN A 161 21.98 21.44 26.11
N SER A 162 21.09 21.09 25.17
CA SER A 162 20.85 21.87 23.95
C SER A 162 20.34 23.28 24.29
N LYS A 163 19.44 23.40 25.27
CA LYS A 163 18.99 24.72 25.78
C LYS A 163 20.13 25.56 26.32
N LYS A 164 21.04 24.97 27.12
CA LYS A 164 22.21 25.66 27.67
C LYS A 164 23.14 26.22 26.60
N SER A 165 23.24 25.52 25.46
CA SER A 165 24.04 25.95 24.31
C SER A 165 23.28 26.84 23.32
N GLY A 166 22.01 27.16 23.59
CA GLY A 166 21.17 27.96 22.70
C GLY A 166 20.77 27.25 21.42
N GLN A 167 20.93 25.94 21.38
CA GLN A 167 20.60 25.12 20.21
C GLN A 167 19.17 24.58 20.30
N LYS A 168 18.53 24.33 19.14
CA LYS A 168 17.22 23.74 19.01
C LYS A 168 17.32 22.35 18.41
N ILE A 169 16.45 21.45 18.82
CA ILE A 169 16.39 20.06 18.31
C ILE A 169 15.18 19.91 17.40
N TYR A 170 15.38 19.24 16.26
CA TYR A 170 14.32 18.67 15.46
C TYR A 170 14.36 17.15 15.63
N LEU A 171 13.27 16.57 16.16
CA LEU A 171 13.15 15.14 16.42
C LEU A 171 12.35 14.49 15.30
N PHE A 172 12.95 13.49 14.65
CA PHE A 172 12.30 12.62 13.66
C PHE A 172 12.07 11.24 14.25
N ILE A 173 10.84 10.72 14.12
CA ILE A 173 10.46 9.37 14.55
C ILE A 173 9.88 8.64 13.36
N ASP A 174 10.60 7.63 12.85
CA ASP A 174 10.14 6.74 11.79
C ASP A 174 9.58 5.44 12.38
N GLU A 175 8.58 4.84 11.70
CA GLU A 175 7.93 3.58 12.07
C GLU A 175 7.42 3.57 13.53
N TYR A 176 6.85 4.70 14.00
CA TYR A 176 6.39 4.87 15.40
C TYR A 176 5.40 3.79 15.85
N ASP A 177 4.67 3.22 14.90
CA ASP A 177 3.63 2.21 15.07
C ASP A 177 4.16 0.76 14.97
N HIS A 178 5.48 0.56 14.85
CA HIS A 178 6.07 -0.77 14.71
C HIS A 178 5.68 -1.72 15.86
N PHE A 179 5.72 -1.21 17.08
CA PHE A 179 5.31 -1.94 18.28
C PHE A 179 3.84 -2.39 18.22
N THR A 180 2.93 -1.48 17.89
CA THR A 180 1.49 -1.78 17.75
C THR A 180 1.25 -2.80 16.65
N ASN A 181 1.93 -2.66 15.52
CA ASN A 181 1.82 -3.59 14.42
C ASN A 181 2.27 -5.02 14.77
N GLN A 182 3.22 -5.19 15.69
CA GLN A 182 3.59 -6.51 16.21
C GLN A 182 2.51 -7.11 17.11
N ILE A 183 1.84 -6.26 17.91
CA ILE A 183 0.75 -6.68 18.82
C ILE A 183 -0.48 -7.07 18.03
N LEU A 184 -0.85 -6.26 17.04
CA LEU A 184 -1.96 -6.57 16.16
C LEU A 184 -1.78 -7.93 15.45
N ALA A 185 -0.54 -8.41 15.28
CA ALA A 185 -0.26 -9.73 14.72
C ALA A 185 -0.60 -10.92 15.65
N HIS A 186 -0.91 -10.69 16.95
CA HIS A 186 -1.12 -11.78 17.89
C HIS A 186 -2.18 -11.42 18.95
N LYS A 187 -3.37 -12.02 18.90
CA LYS A 187 -4.47 -11.77 19.86
C LYS A 187 -4.07 -11.91 21.35
N GLU A 188 -3.10 -12.75 21.66
CA GLU A 188 -2.59 -12.95 23.02
C GLU A 188 -1.85 -11.73 23.59
N HIS A 189 -1.58 -10.74 22.76
CA HIS A 189 -0.76 -9.57 23.11
C HIS A 189 -1.57 -8.31 23.46
N GLU A 190 -2.91 -8.32 23.37
CA GLU A 190 -3.75 -7.16 23.66
C GLU A 190 -3.54 -6.60 25.07
N GLN A 191 -3.43 -7.49 26.07
CA GLN A 191 -3.18 -7.07 27.45
C GLN A 191 -1.79 -6.45 27.64
N ARG A 192 -0.80 -6.88 26.85
CA ARG A 192 0.56 -6.33 26.84
C ARG A 192 0.62 -4.96 26.17
N TYR A 193 -0.17 -4.76 25.12
CA TYR A 193 -0.33 -3.46 24.48
C TYR A 193 -0.79 -2.40 25.48
N ARG A 194 -1.85 -2.69 26.23
CA ARG A 194 -2.38 -1.79 27.27
C ARG A 194 -1.32 -1.41 28.30
N THR A 195 -0.48 -2.36 28.69
CA THR A 195 0.58 -2.11 29.68
C THR A 195 1.63 -1.10 29.18
N GLN A 196 1.87 -1.01 27.87
CA GLN A 196 2.89 -0.12 27.30
C GLN A 196 2.32 1.24 26.82
N THR A 197 1.08 1.28 26.38
CA THR A 197 0.47 2.46 25.75
C THR A 197 -0.54 3.18 26.64
N HIS A 198 -1.14 2.50 27.63
CA HIS A 198 -2.14 3.09 28.52
C HIS A 198 -1.58 3.45 29.90
N GLY A 199 -2.21 4.42 30.55
CA GLY A 199 -1.91 4.82 31.93
C GLY A 199 -0.45 5.23 32.12
N GLU A 200 0.32 4.42 32.85
CA GLU A 200 1.74 4.63 33.11
C GLU A 200 2.67 3.91 32.12
N GLY A 201 2.16 3.52 30.94
CA GLY A 201 2.94 2.81 29.91
C GLY A 201 4.20 3.56 29.49
N TYR A 202 5.30 2.83 29.24
CA TYR A 202 6.59 3.43 29.00
C TYR A 202 6.64 4.25 27.70
N LEU A 203 6.03 3.75 26.63
CA LEU A 203 5.95 4.47 25.36
C LEU A 203 5.19 5.81 25.52
N ARG A 204 4.07 5.78 26.27
CA ARG A 204 3.32 6.99 26.59
C ARG A 204 4.17 7.99 27.36
N LYS A 205 4.91 7.56 28.40
CA LYS A 205 5.82 8.44 29.15
C LYS A 205 6.89 9.09 28.27
N PHE A 206 7.36 8.35 27.27
CA PHE A 206 8.31 8.90 26.30
C PHE A 206 7.69 10.04 25.47
N PHE A 207 6.47 9.86 24.96
CA PHE A 207 5.76 10.92 24.24
C PHE A 207 5.32 12.07 25.15
N ASP A 208 4.97 11.83 26.41
CA ASP A 208 4.71 12.88 27.41
C ASP A 208 5.98 13.73 27.65
N THR A 209 7.16 13.12 27.61
CA THR A 209 8.45 13.83 27.70
C THR A 209 8.69 14.72 26.48
N ILE A 210 8.42 14.22 25.28
CA ILE A 210 8.46 15.02 24.05
C ILE A 210 7.55 16.24 24.18
N LYS A 211 6.32 16.04 24.67
CA LYS A 211 5.36 17.12 24.92
C LYS A 211 5.88 18.14 25.94
N GLY A 212 6.49 17.68 27.03
CA GLY A 212 7.04 18.55 28.07
C GLY A 212 8.21 19.38 27.60
N ALA A 213 9.00 18.90 26.62
CA ALA A 213 10.10 19.63 26.01
C ALA A 213 9.66 20.49 24.80
N ALA A 214 8.42 20.33 24.37
CA ALA A 214 7.85 20.99 23.21
C ALA A 214 7.76 22.50 23.37
N GLY A 215 8.08 23.24 22.30
CA GLY A 215 7.99 24.70 22.27
C GLY A 215 9.17 25.43 22.92
N ASP A 216 10.04 24.72 23.61
CA ASP A 216 11.26 25.30 24.23
C ASP A 216 12.51 24.83 23.46
N THR A 217 12.95 23.62 23.70
CA THR A 217 14.16 23.05 23.09
C THR A 217 13.83 22.09 21.92
N LEU A 218 12.83 21.25 22.07
CA LEU A 218 12.25 20.54 20.95
C LEU A 218 11.40 21.52 20.13
N ALA A 219 12.02 22.10 19.10
CA ALA A 219 11.36 23.09 18.28
C ALA A 219 10.39 22.47 17.30
N ARG A 220 10.74 21.29 16.74
CA ARG A 220 9.88 20.56 15.79
C ARG A 220 9.97 19.06 16.05
N VAL A 221 8.89 18.36 15.77
CA VAL A 221 8.80 16.89 15.82
C VAL A 221 8.09 16.42 14.55
N PHE A 222 8.69 15.49 13.83
CA PHE A 222 8.06 14.81 12.70
C PHE A 222 7.94 13.32 13.00
N VAL A 223 6.71 12.81 13.00
CA VAL A 223 6.41 11.40 13.29
C VAL A 223 5.79 10.77 12.07
N THR A 224 6.32 9.61 11.65
CA THR A 224 5.75 8.86 10.54
C THR A 224 5.65 7.37 10.82
N GLY A 225 4.70 6.73 10.14
CA GLY A 225 4.39 5.31 10.25
C GLY A 225 3.38 4.87 9.20
N VAL A 226 2.69 3.78 9.48
CA VAL A 226 1.69 3.19 8.58
C VAL A 226 0.30 3.13 9.21
N SER A 227 0.20 2.94 10.53
CA SER A 227 -1.06 2.68 11.24
C SER A 227 -1.45 3.85 12.14
N PRO A 228 -2.73 4.29 12.17
CA PRO A 228 -3.22 5.30 13.09
C PRO A 228 -3.52 4.76 14.50
N VAL A 229 -3.49 3.44 14.69
CA VAL A 229 -3.97 2.77 15.90
C VAL A 229 -3.26 3.24 17.16
N THR A 230 -1.95 3.43 17.11
CA THR A 230 -1.15 3.86 18.28
C THR A 230 -1.33 5.34 18.58
N MET A 231 -1.77 6.14 17.60
CA MET A 231 -1.89 7.59 17.77
C MET A 231 -2.86 7.96 18.91
N ASP A 232 -4.04 7.32 18.99
CA ASP A 232 -5.04 7.66 20.00
C ASP A 232 -4.50 7.44 21.43
N ASP A 233 -3.83 6.33 21.64
CA ASP A 233 -3.23 5.98 22.93
C ASP A 233 -2.05 6.88 23.32
N LEU A 234 -1.25 7.29 22.33
CA LEU A 234 -0.13 8.20 22.51
C LEU A 234 -0.60 9.66 22.57
N THR A 235 -1.58 10.04 21.73
CA THR A 235 -2.02 11.44 21.62
C THR A 235 -2.92 11.86 22.79
N SER A 236 -3.53 10.96 23.55
CA SER A 236 -4.14 11.34 24.83
C SER A 236 -3.11 11.96 25.81
N GLY A 237 -1.83 11.59 25.66
CA GLY A 237 -0.67 12.26 26.26
C GLY A 237 -0.05 13.40 25.41
N PHE A 238 -0.09 13.27 24.09
CA PHE A 238 0.57 14.18 23.12
C PHE A 238 -0.45 14.96 22.26
N ASN A 239 -1.44 15.58 22.87
CA ASN A 239 -2.52 16.33 22.22
C ASN A 239 -2.09 17.66 21.55
N ILE A 240 -0.82 17.88 21.32
CA ILE A 240 -0.25 19.05 20.62
C ILE A 240 0.11 18.74 19.17
N GLY A 241 0.15 17.45 18.79
CA GLY A 241 0.45 17.05 17.42
C GLY A 241 -0.78 17.09 16.51
N THR A 242 -0.58 17.40 15.25
CA THR A 242 -1.61 17.40 14.20
C THR A 242 -1.31 16.31 13.19
N ASN A 243 -2.33 15.52 12.85
CA ASN A 243 -2.23 14.51 11.81
C ASN A 243 -2.55 15.12 10.44
N TYR A 244 -1.56 15.20 9.58
CA TYR A 244 -1.69 15.75 8.23
C TYR A 244 -1.86 14.65 7.16
N SER A 245 -2.13 13.41 7.56
CA SER A 245 -2.25 12.29 6.63
C SER A 245 -3.41 12.42 5.65
N LEU A 246 -4.48 13.13 6.04
CA LEU A 246 -5.66 13.36 5.21
C LEU A 246 -5.75 14.80 4.69
N ALA A 247 -4.76 15.63 4.97
CA ALA A 247 -4.76 17.03 4.55
C ALA A 247 -4.44 17.15 3.05
N PRO A 248 -5.27 17.90 2.28
CA PRO A 248 -5.14 18.02 0.83
C PRO A 248 -3.75 18.51 0.37
N GLU A 249 -3.17 19.48 1.09
CA GLU A 249 -1.88 20.09 0.80
C GLU A 249 -0.73 19.06 0.83
N PHE A 250 -0.89 17.94 1.56
CA PHE A 250 0.13 16.88 1.66
C PHE A 250 -0.22 15.61 0.86
N ASN A 251 -1.27 15.64 0.02
CA ASN A 251 -1.66 14.50 -0.81
C ASN A 251 -0.51 13.99 -1.69
N GLU A 252 0.26 14.91 -2.26
CA GLU A 252 1.34 14.65 -3.22
C GLU A 252 2.75 14.62 -2.60
N MET A 253 2.89 14.81 -1.27
CA MET A 253 4.21 14.86 -0.60
C MET A 253 5.00 13.56 -0.76
N THR A 254 4.33 12.44 -0.86
CA THR A 254 4.95 11.11 -1.09
C THR A 254 4.25 10.37 -2.21
N GLY A 255 4.96 9.42 -2.84
CA GLY A 255 4.49 8.81 -4.09
C GLY A 255 4.84 9.68 -5.30
N PHE A 256 4.30 9.32 -6.46
CA PHE A 256 4.47 10.09 -7.70
C PHE A 256 3.12 10.41 -8.32
N THR A 257 2.97 11.61 -8.84
CA THR A 257 1.86 11.97 -9.75
C THR A 257 2.09 11.37 -11.14
N GLU A 258 1.06 11.32 -11.98
CA GLU A 258 1.23 10.86 -13.37
C GLU A 258 2.20 11.76 -14.14
N ASP A 259 2.16 13.08 -13.94
CA ASP A 259 3.06 14.03 -14.60
C ASP A 259 4.53 13.77 -14.21
N GLU A 260 4.81 13.54 -12.94
CA GLU A 260 6.16 13.19 -12.45
C GLU A 260 6.66 11.86 -13.05
N VAL A 261 5.77 10.87 -13.18
CA VAL A 261 6.12 9.59 -13.84
C VAL A 261 6.39 9.82 -15.32
N ARG A 262 5.59 10.65 -16.01
CA ARG A 262 5.78 11.01 -17.41
C ARG A 262 7.11 11.73 -17.64
N GLU A 263 7.45 12.69 -16.78
CA GLU A 263 8.75 13.40 -16.85
C GLU A 263 9.92 12.44 -16.67
N MET A 264 9.83 11.55 -15.68
CA MET A 264 10.87 10.54 -15.44
C MET A 264 11.04 9.60 -16.65
N LEU A 265 9.94 9.07 -17.19
CA LEU A 265 9.97 8.22 -18.39
C LEU A 265 10.50 8.99 -19.61
N GLY A 266 10.10 10.25 -19.78
CA GLY A 266 10.58 11.16 -20.81
C GLY A 266 12.09 11.35 -20.75
N TYR A 267 12.64 11.58 -19.55
CA TYR A 267 14.08 11.66 -19.37
C TYR A 267 14.77 10.36 -19.80
N TYR A 268 14.32 9.21 -19.32
CA TYR A 268 14.99 7.94 -19.64
C TYR A 268 14.83 7.55 -21.11
N SER A 269 13.69 7.82 -21.73
CA SER A 269 13.47 7.56 -23.17
C SER A 269 14.33 8.45 -24.07
N SER A 270 14.68 9.66 -23.62
CA SER A 270 15.58 10.56 -24.36
C SER A 270 17.03 10.07 -24.40
N VAL A 271 17.46 9.28 -23.41
CA VAL A 271 18.86 8.80 -23.26
C VAL A 271 19.01 7.30 -23.50
N LEU A 272 17.93 6.55 -23.57
CA LEU A 272 17.90 5.09 -23.75
C LEU A 272 16.95 4.70 -24.89
N PRO A 273 17.24 3.64 -25.66
CA PRO A 273 16.42 3.22 -26.79
C PRO A 273 15.20 2.42 -26.32
N PHE A 274 14.19 3.10 -25.78
CA PHE A 274 12.94 2.48 -25.37
C PHE A 274 12.20 1.88 -26.56
N ASN A 275 11.61 0.70 -26.38
CA ASN A 275 10.78 0.04 -27.39
C ASN A 275 9.32 0.57 -27.40
N HIS A 276 8.92 1.29 -26.35
CA HIS A 276 7.55 1.79 -26.14
C HIS A 276 7.60 3.30 -25.92
N SER A 277 6.57 4.00 -26.36
CA SER A 277 6.36 5.41 -26.05
C SER A 277 6.05 5.60 -24.56
N VAL A 278 6.17 6.83 -24.06
CA VAL A 278 5.80 7.18 -22.69
C VAL A 278 4.32 6.86 -22.43
N ASP A 279 3.43 7.17 -23.39
CA ASP A 279 1.99 6.91 -23.25
C ASP A 279 1.67 5.42 -23.15
N GLU A 280 2.35 4.58 -23.95
CA GLU A 280 2.20 3.12 -23.85
C GLU A 280 2.65 2.60 -22.49
N LEU A 281 3.77 3.09 -21.96
CA LEU A 281 4.27 2.70 -20.64
C LEU A 281 3.33 3.16 -19.51
N ILE A 282 2.80 4.38 -19.58
CA ILE A 282 1.80 4.87 -18.62
C ILE A 282 0.54 4.00 -18.68
N LYS A 283 0.02 3.70 -19.88
CA LYS A 283 -1.17 2.84 -20.04
C LYS A 283 -0.97 1.45 -19.41
N VAL A 284 0.25 0.91 -19.49
CA VAL A 284 0.60 -0.37 -18.85
C VAL A 284 0.73 -0.25 -17.33
N MET A 285 1.37 0.81 -16.84
CA MET A 285 1.70 0.97 -15.42
C MET A 285 0.51 1.43 -14.56
N LYS A 286 -0.35 2.28 -15.12
CA LYS A 286 -1.45 2.92 -14.39
C LYS A 286 -2.36 1.92 -13.64
N PRO A 287 -2.88 0.86 -14.27
CA PRO A 287 -3.72 -0.12 -13.57
C PRO A 287 -3.03 -0.84 -12.41
N TRP A 288 -1.69 -0.91 -12.42
CA TRP A 288 -0.90 -1.66 -11.45
C TRP A 288 -0.40 -0.83 -10.28
N TYR A 289 -0.12 0.46 -10.46
CA TYR A 289 0.63 1.24 -9.46
C TYR A 289 0.00 2.54 -9.04
N ASP A 290 -1.00 3.03 -9.79
CA ASP A 290 -1.69 4.30 -9.57
C ASP A 290 -2.94 4.13 -8.68
N ASN A 291 -3.72 5.19 -8.66
CA ASN A 291 -5.07 5.28 -8.10
C ASN A 291 -5.14 5.44 -6.58
N TYR A 292 -4.06 5.89 -5.94
CA TYR A 292 -4.14 6.27 -4.52
C TYR A 292 -4.57 7.73 -4.38
N CYS A 293 -5.65 7.97 -3.63
CA CYS A 293 -6.13 9.28 -3.22
C CYS A 293 -6.17 9.31 -1.69
N PHE A 294 -5.44 10.25 -1.07
CA PHE A 294 -5.27 10.30 0.37
C PHE A 294 -6.11 11.39 1.06
N ALA A 295 -6.72 12.28 0.31
CA ALA A 295 -7.60 13.34 0.82
C ALA A 295 -8.91 13.36 0.02
N GLU A 296 -10.05 13.53 0.70
CA GLU A 296 -11.37 13.55 0.03
C GLU A 296 -11.49 14.69 -0.97
N GLU A 297 -10.90 15.85 -0.66
CA GLU A 297 -10.91 17.05 -1.50
C GLU A 297 -10.07 16.90 -2.77
N GLU A 298 -9.16 15.93 -2.81
CA GLU A 298 -8.30 15.65 -3.97
C GLU A 298 -8.87 14.58 -4.90
N TYR A 299 -10.02 13.99 -4.54
CA TYR A 299 -10.71 13.06 -5.43
C TYR A 299 -11.07 13.73 -6.77
N GLY A 300 -10.77 13.02 -7.85
CA GLY A 300 -10.99 13.51 -9.22
C GLY A 300 -10.00 14.58 -9.72
N LYS A 301 -9.00 14.95 -8.90
CA LYS A 301 -7.93 15.87 -9.31
C LYS A 301 -6.63 15.10 -9.57
N THR A 302 -6.00 14.57 -8.53
CA THR A 302 -4.71 13.90 -8.62
C THR A 302 -4.75 12.55 -7.90
N THR A 303 -4.27 11.50 -8.58
CA THR A 303 -3.99 10.21 -7.97
C THR A 303 -2.49 9.95 -7.88
N MET A 304 -2.10 9.13 -6.92
CA MET A 304 -0.70 8.88 -6.63
C MET A 304 -0.29 7.47 -7.03
N TYR A 305 0.83 7.36 -7.74
CA TYR A 305 1.53 6.10 -7.98
C TYR A 305 2.38 5.71 -6.78
N ASN A 306 2.44 4.42 -6.47
CA ASN A 306 3.41 3.88 -5.53
C ASN A 306 4.83 4.03 -6.11
N SER A 307 5.64 4.91 -5.54
CA SER A 307 6.95 5.30 -6.08
C SER A 307 7.92 4.13 -6.21
N VAL A 308 7.97 3.22 -5.24
CA VAL A 308 8.88 2.06 -5.28
C VAL A 308 8.49 1.10 -6.39
N MET A 309 7.19 0.92 -6.66
CA MET A 309 6.72 0.06 -7.74
C MET A 309 7.06 0.61 -9.12
N VAL A 310 6.89 1.93 -9.30
CA VAL A 310 7.31 2.63 -10.53
C VAL A 310 8.81 2.46 -10.79
N LEU A 311 9.63 2.71 -9.77
CA LEU A 311 11.09 2.57 -9.88
C LEU A 311 11.51 1.12 -10.14
N ASN A 312 10.84 0.14 -9.53
CA ASN A 312 11.08 -1.29 -9.79
C ASN A 312 10.72 -1.68 -11.22
N PHE A 313 9.57 -1.20 -11.72
CA PHE A 313 9.16 -1.43 -13.10
C PHE A 313 10.22 -0.88 -14.07
N LEU A 314 10.62 0.36 -13.88
CA LEU A 314 11.60 1.01 -14.76
C LEU A 314 12.97 0.31 -14.74
N ASP A 315 13.45 -0.12 -13.56
CA ASP A 315 14.70 -0.89 -13.45
C ASP A 315 14.58 -2.23 -14.19
N LYS A 316 13.47 -2.97 -14.00
CA LYS A 316 13.22 -4.22 -14.73
C LYS A 316 13.07 -4.01 -16.23
N TYR A 317 12.34 -2.99 -16.67
CA TYR A 317 12.14 -2.66 -18.08
C TYR A 317 13.47 -2.41 -18.79
N ILE A 318 14.35 -1.61 -18.18
CA ILE A 318 15.68 -1.34 -18.73
C ILE A 318 16.56 -2.60 -18.77
N ARG A 319 16.50 -3.42 -17.73
CA ARG A 319 17.28 -4.68 -17.66
C ARG A 319 16.75 -5.75 -18.61
N ASN A 320 15.48 -5.72 -18.94
CA ASN A 320 14.79 -6.65 -19.86
C ASN A 320 14.86 -6.18 -21.33
N ASN A 321 15.89 -5.44 -21.70
CA ASN A 321 16.07 -4.90 -23.05
C ASN A 321 14.91 -4.03 -23.54
N TYR A 322 14.29 -3.27 -22.63
CA TYR A 322 13.16 -2.38 -22.90
C TYR A 322 11.88 -3.11 -23.34
N ASP A 323 11.71 -4.35 -22.88
CA ASP A 323 10.44 -5.08 -22.96
C ASP A 323 9.71 -5.03 -21.62
N ILE A 324 8.36 -5.03 -21.68
CA ILE A 324 7.50 -5.00 -20.50
C ILE A 324 7.79 -6.23 -19.61
N PRO A 325 8.04 -6.04 -18.31
CA PRO A 325 8.30 -7.15 -17.39
C PRO A 325 7.08 -8.07 -17.26
N LYS A 326 7.29 -9.38 -17.37
CA LYS A 326 6.20 -10.37 -17.15
C LYS A 326 5.64 -10.34 -15.73
N ASN A 327 6.46 -10.00 -14.75
CA ASN A 327 6.02 -9.87 -13.37
C ASN A 327 5.94 -8.39 -12.98
N MET A 328 4.73 -7.86 -12.94
CA MET A 328 4.43 -6.48 -12.56
C MET A 328 4.52 -6.26 -11.05
N VAL A 329 4.34 -7.31 -10.25
CA VAL A 329 4.41 -7.24 -8.79
C VAL A 329 5.84 -7.48 -8.33
N GLU A 330 6.34 -6.62 -7.45
CA GLU A 330 7.65 -6.83 -6.81
C GLU A 330 7.55 -7.92 -5.74
N SER A 331 8.52 -8.84 -5.72
CA SER A 331 8.50 -10.01 -4.79
C SER A 331 8.43 -9.60 -3.32
N ASN A 332 9.08 -8.49 -2.96
CA ASN A 332 9.08 -7.99 -1.58
C ASN A 332 7.77 -7.30 -1.18
N VAL A 333 6.88 -6.96 -2.12
CA VAL A 333 5.53 -6.44 -1.80
C VAL A 333 4.70 -7.49 -1.07
N ARG A 334 4.97 -8.76 -1.34
CA ARG A 334 4.32 -9.89 -0.65
C ARG A 334 4.70 -10.03 0.83
N ILE A 335 5.69 -9.28 1.33
CA ILE A 335 6.26 -9.47 2.67
C ILE A 335 5.40 -8.87 3.80
N ASP A 336 4.40 -8.03 3.52
CA ASP A 336 3.43 -7.59 4.53
C ASP A 336 2.29 -8.60 4.79
N TYR A 337 2.49 -9.84 4.35
CA TYR A 337 1.55 -10.96 4.45
C TYR A 337 0.93 -11.12 5.84
N ASP A 338 1.73 -11.07 6.90
CA ASP A 338 1.24 -11.35 8.25
C ASP A 338 0.26 -10.29 8.76
N LYS A 339 0.46 -9.03 8.41
CA LYS A 339 -0.41 -7.93 8.84
C LYS A 339 -1.77 -7.98 8.15
N VAL A 340 -1.79 -8.17 6.84
CA VAL A 340 -3.05 -8.25 6.08
C VAL A 340 -3.80 -9.55 6.39
N ARG A 341 -3.08 -10.65 6.60
CA ARG A 341 -3.66 -11.91 7.07
C ARG A 341 -4.39 -11.73 8.42
N MET A 342 -3.84 -10.91 9.28
CA MET A 342 -4.46 -10.55 10.54
C MET A 342 -5.71 -9.67 10.35
N LEU A 343 -5.65 -8.68 9.47
CA LEU A 343 -6.81 -7.84 9.14
C LEU A 343 -7.98 -8.70 8.64
N ILE A 344 -7.72 -9.69 7.79
CA ILE A 344 -8.74 -10.63 7.33
C ILE A 344 -9.28 -11.51 8.46
N ARG A 345 -8.47 -11.87 9.47
CA ARG A 345 -8.96 -12.59 10.66
C ARG A 345 -9.93 -11.72 11.48
N HIS A 346 -9.67 -10.43 11.59
CA HIS A 346 -10.61 -9.48 12.22
C HIS A 346 -11.90 -9.34 11.41
N ASP A 347 -11.82 -9.27 10.08
CA ASP A 347 -12.98 -9.21 9.18
C ASP A 347 -13.93 -10.43 9.36
N LYS A 348 -13.41 -11.60 9.73
CA LYS A 348 -14.22 -12.80 10.03
C LYS A 348 -15.05 -12.72 11.32
N GLU A 349 -14.74 -11.81 12.22
CA GLU A 349 -15.54 -11.57 13.43
C GLU A 349 -16.83 -10.81 13.09
N PHE A 350 -16.90 -10.15 11.93
CA PHE A 350 -18.15 -9.64 11.38
C PHE A 350 -19.04 -10.79 10.90
N THR A 351 -20.34 -10.60 11.00
CA THR A 351 -21.30 -11.52 10.38
C THR A 351 -21.10 -11.56 8.86
N HIS A 352 -21.40 -12.68 8.21
CA HIS A 352 -21.14 -12.87 6.76
C HIS A 352 -21.61 -11.73 5.86
N ASP A 353 -22.72 -11.06 6.21
CA ASP A 353 -23.29 -9.96 5.44
C ASP A 353 -22.58 -8.60 5.68
N ALA A 354 -21.66 -8.55 6.64
CA ALA A 354 -20.97 -7.33 7.06
C ALA A 354 -19.47 -7.33 6.74
N SER A 355 -18.92 -8.42 6.16
CA SER A 355 -17.50 -8.49 5.80
C SER A 355 -17.15 -7.43 4.77
N ILE A 356 -16.29 -6.49 5.16
CA ILE A 356 -15.81 -5.39 4.30
C ILE A 356 -14.99 -5.93 3.12
N ILE A 357 -14.13 -6.91 3.36
CA ILE A 357 -13.30 -7.51 2.31
C ILE A 357 -14.17 -8.24 1.30
N GLN A 358 -15.20 -8.95 1.75
CA GLN A 358 -16.10 -9.64 0.84
C GLN A 358 -16.90 -8.62 0.00
N GLN A 359 -17.39 -7.54 0.58
CA GLN A 359 -18.07 -6.47 -0.17
C GLN A 359 -17.13 -5.85 -1.22
N LEU A 360 -15.88 -5.51 -0.85
CA LEU A 360 -14.88 -4.97 -1.78
C LEU A 360 -14.62 -5.92 -2.96
N VAL A 361 -14.59 -7.23 -2.70
CA VAL A 361 -14.34 -8.23 -3.75
C VAL A 361 -15.57 -8.45 -4.64
N THR A 362 -16.78 -8.48 -4.06
CA THR A 362 -18.00 -8.85 -4.79
C THR A 362 -18.79 -7.67 -5.34
N GLN A 363 -18.72 -6.49 -4.70
CA GLN A 363 -19.42 -5.27 -5.11
C GLN A 363 -18.48 -4.21 -5.71
N GLY A 364 -17.16 -4.45 -5.63
CA GLY A 364 -16.15 -3.52 -6.11
C GLY A 364 -15.87 -2.32 -5.18
N PHE A 365 -16.77 -2.02 -4.24
CA PHE A 365 -16.62 -0.89 -3.33
C PHE A 365 -17.28 -1.14 -1.97
N VAL A 366 -16.89 -0.30 -0.99
CA VAL A 366 -17.56 -0.14 0.31
C VAL A 366 -17.72 1.34 0.62
N THR A 367 -18.65 1.67 1.52
CA THR A 367 -18.84 3.03 2.01
C THR A 367 -18.64 3.08 3.52
N GLY A 368 -18.09 4.19 4.02
CA GLY A 368 -17.87 4.39 5.45
C GLY A 368 -17.26 5.75 5.74
N LYS A 369 -16.78 5.93 6.97
CA LYS A 369 -16.10 7.14 7.40
C LYS A 369 -14.64 6.86 7.68
N LEU A 370 -13.75 7.79 7.29
CA LEU A 370 -12.37 7.77 7.73
C LEU A 370 -12.26 8.26 9.17
N VAL A 371 -11.63 7.44 9.99
CA VAL A 371 -11.30 7.76 11.38
C VAL A 371 -9.79 7.98 11.45
N GLU A 372 -9.38 9.17 11.89
CA GLU A 372 -7.98 9.57 11.89
C GLU A 372 -7.14 8.87 12.94
N ASN A 373 -7.75 8.48 14.06
CA ASN A 373 -7.11 7.76 15.14
C ASN A 373 -8.14 6.96 15.94
N PHE A 374 -7.75 5.81 16.43
CA PHE A 374 -8.59 4.95 17.29
C PHE A 374 -7.71 3.96 18.06
N PRO A 375 -8.15 3.53 19.27
CA PRO A 375 -7.41 2.56 20.07
C PRO A 375 -7.51 1.15 19.47
N ALA A 376 -6.51 0.30 19.75
CA ALA A 376 -6.44 -1.07 19.21
C ALA A 376 -7.67 -1.93 19.56
N GLU A 377 -8.31 -1.69 20.71
CA GLU A 377 -9.50 -2.41 21.15
C GLU A 377 -10.73 -2.18 20.27
N ARG A 378 -10.77 -1.07 19.55
CA ARG A 378 -11.89 -0.69 18.67
C ARG A 378 -11.63 -0.98 17.20
N ILE A 379 -10.63 -1.79 16.89
CA ILE A 379 -10.30 -2.17 15.52
C ILE A 379 -11.44 -2.91 14.81
N ASN A 380 -12.30 -3.59 15.58
CA ASN A 380 -13.46 -4.32 15.07
C ASN A 380 -14.67 -3.42 14.76
N ASP A 381 -14.64 -2.15 15.11
CA ASP A 381 -15.65 -1.20 14.64
C ASP A 381 -15.51 -1.04 13.13
N PRO A 382 -16.58 -1.14 12.31
CA PRO A 382 -16.47 -1.16 10.84
C PRO A 382 -15.72 0.03 10.23
N ASP A 383 -15.98 1.26 10.70
CA ASP A 383 -15.29 2.47 10.22
C ASP A 383 -13.80 2.47 10.62
N ASN A 384 -13.45 1.96 11.79
CA ASN A 384 -12.06 1.84 12.24
C ASN A 384 -11.30 0.80 11.39
N PHE A 385 -11.93 -0.34 11.13
CA PHE A 385 -11.35 -1.37 10.29
C PHE A 385 -11.17 -0.90 8.84
N LEU A 386 -12.15 -0.21 8.29
CA LEU A 386 -12.06 0.40 6.96
C LEU A 386 -10.94 1.45 6.91
N SER A 387 -10.83 2.29 7.93
CA SER A 387 -9.75 3.27 8.05
C SER A 387 -8.38 2.60 8.12
N LEU A 388 -8.27 1.49 8.83
CA LEU A 388 -7.03 0.71 8.88
C LEU A 388 -6.65 0.17 7.51
N LEU A 389 -7.61 -0.38 6.75
CA LEU A 389 -7.39 -0.81 5.36
C LEU A 389 -6.89 0.35 4.48
N PHE A 390 -7.47 1.55 4.66
CA PHE A 390 -7.05 2.75 3.94
C PHE A 390 -5.60 3.14 4.27
N TYR A 391 -5.23 3.24 5.54
CA TYR A 391 -3.87 3.60 5.94
C TYR A 391 -2.83 2.56 5.54
N PHE A 392 -3.21 1.29 5.43
CA PHE A 392 -2.35 0.25 4.85
C PHE A 392 -2.29 0.27 3.32
N GLY A 393 -3.09 1.13 2.67
CA GLY A 393 -3.16 1.23 1.20
C GLY A 393 -3.90 0.07 0.55
N MET A 394 -4.77 -0.61 1.28
CA MET A 394 -5.60 -1.70 0.75
C MET A 394 -6.87 -1.17 0.07
N VAL A 395 -7.31 0.01 0.45
CA VAL A 395 -8.39 0.76 -0.21
C VAL A 395 -7.96 2.20 -0.43
N THR A 396 -8.64 2.87 -1.34
CA THR A 396 -8.46 4.28 -1.68
C THR A 396 -9.81 4.99 -1.75
N ILE A 397 -9.81 6.30 -1.60
CA ILE A 397 -11.01 7.14 -1.77
C ILE A 397 -11.41 7.17 -3.25
N ASP A 398 -12.70 6.92 -3.52
CA ASP A 398 -13.32 6.95 -4.85
C ASP A 398 -14.59 7.82 -4.87
N GLY A 399 -14.56 8.94 -4.16
CA GLY A 399 -15.62 9.93 -4.08
C GLY A 399 -16.68 9.67 -3.02
N ASP A 400 -17.88 10.12 -3.28
CA ASP A 400 -19.06 10.01 -2.40
C ASP A 400 -20.12 9.09 -3.02
N TYR A 401 -20.73 8.29 -2.18
CA TYR A 401 -21.89 7.49 -2.56
C TYR A 401 -22.98 7.63 -1.49
N LYS A 402 -24.07 8.29 -1.85
CA LYS A 402 -25.23 8.53 -0.97
C LYS A 402 -24.88 9.24 0.35
N GLY A 403 -23.88 10.14 0.33
CA GLY A 403 -23.48 10.92 1.49
C GLY A 403 -22.50 10.22 2.44
N ALA A 404 -21.86 9.15 1.98
CA ALA A 404 -20.76 8.50 2.67
C ALA A 404 -19.56 8.36 1.72
N THR A 405 -18.34 8.43 2.24
CA THR A 405 -17.13 8.25 1.44
C THR A 405 -17.11 6.85 0.85
N LYS A 406 -16.89 6.76 -0.45
CA LYS A 406 -16.76 5.52 -1.21
C LYS A 406 -15.30 5.09 -1.27
N PHE A 407 -15.03 3.81 -1.02
CA PHE A 407 -13.70 3.23 -1.09
C PHE A 407 -13.68 2.05 -2.05
N ILE A 408 -12.61 1.98 -2.84
CA ILE A 408 -12.34 0.87 -3.77
C ILE A 408 -10.95 0.29 -3.54
N ILE A 409 -10.67 -0.86 -4.12
CA ILE A 409 -9.31 -1.40 -4.23
C ILE A 409 -8.53 -0.51 -5.21
N PRO A 410 -7.38 0.07 -4.81
CA PRO A 410 -6.72 1.09 -5.63
C PRO A 410 -6.21 0.55 -6.98
N ASN A 411 -5.63 -0.63 -7.02
CA ASN A 411 -4.96 -1.15 -8.22
C ASN A 411 -4.78 -2.67 -8.20
N GLU A 412 -4.23 -3.20 -9.29
CA GLU A 412 -4.06 -4.64 -9.50
C GLU A 412 -3.08 -5.27 -8.51
N VAL A 413 -2.06 -4.54 -8.03
CA VAL A 413 -1.14 -5.08 -7.02
C VAL A 413 -1.89 -5.39 -5.72
N VAL A 414 -2.72 -4.46 -5.27
CA VAL A 414 -3.53 -4.65 -4.05
C VAL A 414 -4.62 -5.69 -4.28
N ARG A 415 -5.24 -5.70 -5.47
CA ARG A 415 -6.27 -6.68 -5.82
C ARG A 415 -5.72 -8.11 -5.81
N ASP A 416 -4.55 -8.34 -6.42
CA ASP A 416 -3.87 -9.64 -6.38
C ASP A 416 -3.56 -10.08 -4.94
N GLN A 417 -3.16 -9.16 -4.09
CA GLN A 417 -2.96 -9.42 -2.67
C GLN A 417 -4.27 -9.82 -1.97
N MET A 418 -5.34 -9.05 -2.11
CA MET A 418 -6.62 -9.36 -1.47
C MET A 418 -7.17 -10.73 -1.88
N TYR A 419 -7.12 -11.04 -3.16
CA TYR A 419 -7.56 -12.34 -3.66
C TYR A 419 -6.66 -13.48 -3.16
N THR A 420 -5.34 -13.26 -3.09
CA THR A 420 -4.41 -14.25 -2.52
C THR A 420 -4.76 -14.54 -1.05
N TYR A 421 -5.12 -13.51 -0.27
CA TYR A 421 -5.51 -13.69 1.13
C TYR A 421 -6.84 -14.44 1.28
N LEU A 422 -7.82 -14.13 0.44
CA LEU A 422 -9.07 -14.88 0.42
C LEU A 422 -8.83 -16.35 0.10
N LEU A 423 -7.98 -16.63 -0.88
CA LEU A 423 -7.65 -18.01 -1.26
C LEU A 423 -6.88 -18.73 -0.15
N ASP A 424 -5.93 -18.07 0.51
CA ASP A 424 -5.20 -18.64 1.65
C ASP A 424 -6.15 -18.88 2.84
N THR A 425 -7.14 -18.01 3.04
CA THR A 425 -8.21 -18.23 4.02
C THR A 425 -9.01 -19.48 3.71
N TYR A 426 -9.33 -19.72 2.44
CA TYR A 426 -10.01 -20.96 2.03
C TYR A 426 -9.11 -22.18 2.23
N LYS A 427 -7.80 -22.08 1.93
CA LYS A 427 -6.81 -23.16 2.17
C LYS A 427 -6.64 -23.48 3.65
N GLU A 428 -6.57 -22.48 4.53
CA GLU A 428 -6.56 -22.68 5.99
C GLU A 428 -7.82 -23.39 6.51
N ASN A 429 -8.90 -23.32 5.74
CA ASN A 429 -10.17 -23.95 6.00
C ASN A 429 -10.42 -25.18 5.10
N ASP A 430 -9.37 -25.95 4.82
CA ASP A 430 -9.39 -27.24 4.13
C ASP A 430 -9.64 -27.20 2.60
N LEU A 431 -9.53 -26.04 1.94
CA LEU A 431 -9.50 -26.02 0.47
C LEU A 431 -8.22 -26.68 -0.04
N THR A 432 -8.38 -27.75 -0.81
CA THR A 432 -7.28 -28.41 -1.51
C THR A 432 -7.56 -28.52 -2.99
N TYR A 433 -6.56 -28.21 -3.82
CA TYR A 433 -6.62 -28.39 -5.26
C TYR A 433 -5.22 -28.63 -5.85
N ASP A 434 -5.17 -29.24 -7.04
CA ASP A 434 -3.94 -29.48 -7.77
C ASP A 434 -3.49 -28.19 -8.51
N SER A 435 -2.47 -27.52 -7.96
CA SER A 435 -1.92 -26.27 -8.52
C SER A 435 -1.26 -26.49 -9.88
N PHE A 436 -0.69 -27.68 -10.14
CA PHE A 436 -0.07 -27.97 -11.43
C PHE A 436 -1.14 -28.13 -12.51
N ASN A 437 -2.21 -28.87 -12.22
CA ASN A 437 -3.35 -29.02 -13.13
C ASN A 437 -4.02 -27.66 -13.39
N LYS A 438 -4.17 -26.81 -12.34
CA LYS A 438 -4.70 -25.44 -12.49
C LYS A 438 -3.90 -24.65 -13.52
N GLY A 439 -2.55 -24.58 -13.39
CA GLY A 439 -1.70 -23.87 -14.33
C GLY A 439 -1.77 -24.37 -15.77
N LYS A 440 -1.95 -25.69 -15.95
CA LYS A 440 -2.19 -26.28 -17.29
C LYS A 440 -3.54 -25.83 -17.88
N LEU A 441 -4.59 -25.84 -17.08
CA LEU A 441 -5.92 -25.39 -17.49
C LEU A 441 -5.96 -23.88 -17.79
N GLU A 442 -5.20 -23.09 -17.06
CA GLU A 442 -5.03 -21.66 -17.35
C GLU A 442 -4.37 -21.42 -18.71
N SER A 443 -3.35 -22.20 -19.04
CA SER A 443 -2.74 -22.13 -20.37
C SER A 443 -3.71 -22.55 -21.48
N GLN A 444 -4.48 -23.61 -21.26
CA GLN A 444 -5.51 -24.05 -22.22
C GLN A 444 -6.65 -23.03 -22.36
N LEU A 445 -6.99 -22.32 -21.29
CA LEU A 445 -7.92 -21.20 -21.33
C LEU A 445 -7.40 -20.07 -22.23
N ALA A 446 -6.11 -19.73 -22.13
CA ALA A 446 -5.53 -18.59 -22.83
C ALA A 446 -5.25 -18.84 -24.32
N TYR A 447 -4.98 -20.09 -24.71
CA TYR A 447 -4.50 -20.44 -26.06
C TYR A 447 -5.36 -21.43 -26.84
N ASP A 448 -6.20 -22.22 -26.15
CA ASP A 448 -6.97 -23.31 -26.77
C ASP A 448 -8.50 -23.09 -26.63
N GLY A 449 -8.95 -22.04 -25.96
CA GLY A 449 -10.37 -21.75 -25.73
C GLY A 449 -11.07 -22.78 -24.82
N ASN A 450 -10.32 -23.56 -24.01
CA ASN A 450 -10.88 -24.65 -23.20
C ASN A 450 -11.43 -24.14 -21.86
N TYR A 451 -12.47 -23.29 -21.93
CA TYR A 451 -13.08 -22.69 -20.74
C TYR A 451 -13.86 -23.71 -19.90
N LYS A 452 -14.52 -24.73 -20.51
CA LYS A 452 -15.31 -25.70 -19.75
C LYS A 452 -14.48 -26.44 -18.72
N ALA A 453 -13.33 -26.98 -19.11
CA ALA A 453 -12.45 -27.71 -18.19
C ALA A 453 -11.91 -26.80 -17.05
N TYR A 454 -11.68 -25.54 -17.33
CA TYR A 454 -11.23 -24.59 -16.30
C TYR A 454 -12.32 -24.28 -15.27
N PHE A 455 -13.55 -23.99 -15.71
CA PHE A 455 -14.66 -23.71 -14.80
C PHE A 455 -15.18 -24.96 -14.08
N GLU A 456 -15.12 -26.13 -14.71
CA GLU A 456 -15.37 -27.41 -14.05
C GLU A 456 -14.38 -27.66 -12.90
N PHE A 457 -13.10 -27.37 -13.11
CA PHE A 457 -12.08 -27.47 -12.06
C PHE A 457 -12.38 -26.54 -10.87
N ILE A 458 -12.81 -25.30 -11.13
CA ILE A 458 -13.20 -24.34 -10.08
C ILE A 458 -14.45 -24.86 -9.34
N ALA A 459 -15.47 -25.32 -10.07
CA ALA A 459 -16.72 -25.83 -9.52
C ALA A 459 -16.49 -27.06 -8.64
N ASP A 460 -15.64 -28.00 -9.08
CA ASP A 460 -15.28 -29.18 -8.31
C ASP A 460 -14.52 -28.84 -7.03
N SER A 461 -13.68 -27.81 -7.08
CA SER A 461 -12.97 -27.29 -5.90
C SER A 461 -13.94 -26.64 -4.92
N LEU A 462 -14.90 -25.85 -5.41
CA LEU A 462 -15.98 -25.25 -4.63
C LEU A 462 -16.86 -26.31 -3.97
N LYS A 463 -17.29 -27.32 -4.73
CA LYS A 463 -18.15 -28.41 -4.26
C LYS A 463 -17.49 -29.20 -3.13
N ARG A 464 -16.20 -29.52 -3.27
CA ARG A 464 -15.42 -30.21 -2.22
C ARG A 464 -15.29 -29.36 -0.97
N TYR A 465 -14.99 -28.09 -1.11
CA TYR A 465 -14.86 -27.14 0.00
C TYR A 465 -16.19 -26.92 0.73
N SER A 466 -17.30 -26.71 0.00
CA SER A 466 -18.62 -26.44 0.58
C SER A 466 -19.27 -27.66 1.24
N SER A 467 -18.96 -28.89 0.80
CA SER A 467 -19.48 -30.11 1.42
C SER A 467 -19.02 -30.36 2.84
N GLN A 468 -17.89 -29.76 3.23
CA GLN A 468 -17.31 -29.84 4.56
C GLN A 468 -17.88 -28.82 5.54
N ARG A 469 -18.66 -27.83 5.07
CA ARG A 469 -19.16 -26.70 5.90
C ARG A 469 -20.57 -26.28 5.48
N ASP A 470 -21.56 -26.65 6.30
CA ASP A 470 -22.98 -26.35 6.06
C ASP A 470 -23.36 -24.84 6.06
N LYS A 471 -22.44 -23.92 6.36
CA LYS A 471 -22.72 -22.52 6.62
C LYS A 471 -22.34 -21.53 5.52
N GLN A 472 -21.61 -21.94 4.48
CA GLN A 472 -21.17 -21.04 3.40
C GLN A 472 -21.94 -21.34 2.11
N LYS A 473 -23.10 -20.72 1.93
CA LYS A 473 -23.95 -20.84 0.75
C LYS A 473 -24.48 -19.47 0.37
N GLY A 474 -24.47 -19.15 -0.93
CA GLY A 474 -25.02 -17.90 -1.46
C GLY A 474 -24.24 -17.39 -2.66
N GLU A 475 -24.84 -16.46 -3.37
CA GLU A 475 -24.30 -15.86 -4.58
C GLU A 475 -22.93 -15.18 -4.33
N ALA A 476 -22.83 -14.33 -3.31
CA ALA A 476 -21.60 -13.63 -2.96
C ALA A 476 -20.43 -14.59 -2.63
N PHE A 477 -20.71 -15.76 -2.03
CA PHE A 477 -19.68 -16.75 -1.76
C PHE A 477 -19.19 -17.42 -3.05
N VAL A 478 -20.09 -17.85 -3.93
CA VAL A 478 -19.73 -18.48 -5.23
C VAL A 478 -18.95 -17.49 -6.09
N HIS A 479 -19.40 -16.24 -6.14
CA HIS A 479 -18.72 -15.17 -6.86
C HIS A 479 -17.31 -14.90 -6.31
N GLY A 480 -17.20 -14.63 -5.01
CA GLY A 480 -15.91 -14.38 -4.35
C GLY A 480 -14.94 -15.55 -4.47
N PHE A 481 -15.42 -16.81 -4.36
CA PHE A 481 -14.60 -18.00 -4.57
C PHE A 481 -14.07 -18.08 -6.01
N THR A 482 -14.96 -17.87 -7.00
CA THR A 482 -14.59 -17.88 -8.41
C THR A 482 -13.57 -16.81 -8.73
N LEU A 483 -13.77 -15.58 -8.24
CA LEU A 483 -12.79 -14.48 -8.36
C LEU A 483 -11.45 -14.84 -7.72
N ALA A 484 -11.44 -15.37 -6.50
CA ALA A 484 -10.20 -15.77 -5.82
C ALA A 484 -9.45 -16.88 -6.57
N MET A 485 -10.17 -17.83 -7.17
CA MET A 485 -9.57 -18.89 -7.97
C MET A 485 -9.05 -18.39 -9.32
N THR A 486 -9.69 -17.39 -9.94
CA THR A 486 -9.27 -16.82 -11.23
C THR A 486 -8.16 -15.77 -11.08
N SER A 487 -8.03 -15.10 -9.92
CA SER A 487 -7.08 -14.00 -9.70
C SER A 487 -5.61 -14.42 -9.80
N GLN A 488 -5.28 -15.66 -9.48
CA GLN A 488 -3.90 -16.18 -9.60
C GLN A 488 -3.55 -16.66 -11.01
N ASN A 489 -4.38 -16.32 -12.00
CA ASN A 489 -4.10 -16.62 -13.41
C ASN A 489 -3.04 -15.66 -13.96
N GLN A 490 -1.97 -16.21 -14.55
CA GLN A 490 -0.89 -15.39 -15.07
C GLN A 490 -1.20 -14.68 -16.40
N PHE A 491 -2.27 -15.11 -17.11
CA PHE A 491 -2.61 -14.61 -18.44
C PHE A 491 -3.70 -13.55 -18.42
N TYR A 492 -4.50 -13.50 -17.35
CA TYR A 492 -5.66 -12.63 -17.25
C TYR A 492 -5.62 -11.77 -15.99
N ARG A 493 -6.19 -10.60 -16.11
CA ARG A 493 -6.57 -9.74 -15.01
C ARG A 493 -8.09 -9.88 -14.81
N PRO A 494 -8.55 -10.53 -13.75
CA PRO A 494 -9.98 -10.59 -13.46
C PRO A 494 -10.46 -9.23 -12.95
N ILE A 495 -11.43 -8.67 -13.64
CA ILE A 495 -12.13 -7.44 -13.25
C ILE A 495 -13.54 -7.87 -12.87
N SER A 496 -13.95 -7.57 -11.62
CA SER A 496 -15.31 -7.78 -11.16
C SER A 496 -16.11 -6.49 -11.31
N GLU A 497 -17.40 -6.61 -11.58
CA GLU A 497 -18.35 -5.50 -11.69
C GLU A 497 -17.83 -4.35 -12.57
N LEU A 498 -17.56 -4.68 -13.84
CA LEU A 498 -17.17 -3.69 -14.82
C LEU A 498 -18.33 -2.70 -15.00
N ASP A 499 -18.15 -1.47 -14.48
CA ASP A 499 -19.16 -0.41 -14.62
C ASP A 499 -19.26 0.01 -16.08
N ASN A 500 -20.40 -0.27 -16.66
CA ASN A 500 -20.74 0.15 -18.01
C ASN A 500 -22.08 0.90 -17.95
N ASP A 501 -22.29 1.88 -18.77
CA ASP A 501 -23.50 2.72 -18.86
C ASP A 501 -24.87 1.99 -18.92
N GLY A 502 -24.94 0.75 -18.52
CA GLY A 502 -26.13 -0.12 -18.55
C GLY A 502 -26.09 -1.34 -17.64
N GLY A 503 -25.12 -1.45 -16.71
CA GLY A 503 -24.99 -2.56 -15.74
C GLY A 503 -23.57 -3.12 -15.62
N TYR A 504 -23.43 -4.18 -14.85
CA TYR A 504 -22.13 -4.75 -14.49
C TYR A 504 -22.03 -6.21 -14.98
N ALA A 505 -20.90 -6.56 -15.63
CA ALA A 505 -20.54 -7.96 -15.83
C ALA A 505 -19.93 -8.51 -14.55
N ASP A 506 -20.32 -9.71 -14.14
CA ASP A 506 -19.84 -10.29 -12.89
C ASP A 506 -18.32 -10.50 -12.90
N ILE A 507 -17.74 -11.00 -14.01
CA ILE A 507 -16.30 -11.23 -14.16
C ILE A 507 -15.88 -10.98 -15.61
N PHE A 508 -14.87 -10.12 -15.80
CA PHE A 508 -14.15 -10.00 -17.07
C PHE A 508 -12.72 -10.46 -16.90
N LEU A 509 -12.30 -11.50 -17.59
CA LEU A 509 -10.92 -11.94 -17.68
C LEU A 509 -10.21 -11.16 -18.78
N SER A 510 -9.72 -9.97 -18.42
CA SER A 510 -9.02 -9.06 -19.31
C SER A 510 -7.65 -9.64 -19.69
N PRO A 511 -7.35 -9.86 -20.99
CA PRO A 511 -6.12 -10.50 -21.40
C PRO A 511 -4.90 -9.58 -21.22
N LEU A 512 -3.79 -10.13 -20.73
CA LEU A 512 -2.52 -9.42 -20.57
C LEU A 512 -1.70 -9.46 -21.88
N CYS A 513 -2.30 -9.00 -22.98
CA CYS A 513 -1.69 -9.02 -24.32
C CYS A 513 -0.38 -8.23 -24.45
N ASP A 514 -0.15 -7.21 -23.60
CA ASP A 514 1.10 -6.47 -23.57
C ASP A 514 2.27 -7.31 -23.05
N ILE A 515 1.95 -8.33 -22.24
CA ILE A 515 2.90 -9.28 -21.67
C ILE A 515 2.98 -10.56 -22.50
N TYR A 516 1.83 -11.09 -22.93
CA TYR A 516 1.66 -12.34 -23.68
C TYR A 516 1.06 -12.04 -25.06
N LYS A 517 1.93 -11.66 -26.01
CA LYS A 517 1.53 -11.14 -27.34
C LYS A 517 0.83 -12.15 -28.24
N ASP A 518 0.94 -13.43 -27.93
CA ASP A 518 0.41 -14.57 -28.67
C ASP A 518 -0.85 -15.19 -28.06
N MET A 519 -1.46 -14.54 -27.07
CA MET A 519 -2.75 -14.96 -26.51
C MET A 519 -3.85 -14.92 -27.58
N VAL A 520 -4.75 -15.92 -27.52
CA VAL A 520 -5.81 -16.13 -28.50
C VAL A 520 -7.19 -15.77 -27.95
N ASP A 521 -7.46 -16.06 -26.69
CA ASP A 521 -8.80 -16.02 -26.12
C ASP A 521 -8.91 -15.06 -24.94
N SER A 522 -10.08 -14.43 -24.78
CA SER A 522 -10.48 -13.60 -23.63
C SER A 522 -11.92 -13.89 -23.25
N TYR A 523 -12.32 -13.58 -22.00
CA TYR A 523 -13.60 -14.07 -21.48
C TYR A 523 -14.32 -12.98 -20.72
N ILE A 524 -15.61 -12.82 -20.99
CA ILE A 524 -16.56 -12.12 -20.12
C ILE A 524 -17.56 -13.15 -19.60
N ILE A 525 -17.87 -13.10 -18.30
CA ILE A 525 -18.59 -14.15 -17.60
C ILE A 525 -19.72 -13.52 -16.80
N GLU A 526 -20.91 -14.02 -17.00
CA GLU A 526 -22.08 -13.76 -16.17
C GLU A 526 -22.33 -14.98 -15.29
N LEU A 527 -22.23 -14.79 -13.98
CA LEU A 527 -22.36 -15.84 -12.99
C LEU A 527 -23.70 -15.74 -12.30
N LYS A 528 -24.50 -16.79 -12.35
CA LYS A 528 -25.81 -16.85 -11.69
C LYS A 528 -25.86 -17.94 -10.63
N TYR A 529 -26.48 -17.61 -9.51
CA TYR A 529 -26.71 -18.51 -8.40
C TYR A 529 -28.17 -18.81 -8.22
N SER A 530 -28.50 -20.09 -8.02
CA SER A 530 -29.85 -20.56 -7.69
C SER A 530 -29.84 -21.46 -6.45
N LYS A 531 -30.96 -21.51 -5.73
CA LYS A 531 -31.11 -22.41 -4.59
C LYS A 531 -31.11 -23.86 -5.02
N THR A 532 -30.72 -24.77 -4.13
CA THR A 532 -30.59 -26.22 -4.38
C THR A 532 -31.87 -26.87 -4.90
N ASN A 533 -33.04 -26.31 -4.61
CA ASN A 533 -34.35 -26.81 -5.04
C ASN A 533 -34.94 -26.10 -6.27
N THR A 534 -34.16 -25.29 -6.97
CA THR A 534 -34.61 -24.58 -8.18
C THR A 534 -34.86 -25.56 -9.32
N ALA A 535 -36.01 -25.44 -9.95
CA ALA A 535 -36.42 -26.32 -11.09
C ALA A 535 -35.63 -25.97 -12.36
N ASP A 536 -35.46 -26.95 -13.25
CA ASP A 536 -34.66 -26.79 -14.48
C ASP A 536 -35.24 -25.73 -15.43
N GLU A 537 -36.59 -25.58 -15.47
CA GLU A 537 -37.25 -24.54 -16.27
C GLU A 537 -36.83 -23.13 -15.82
N GLN A 538 -36.65 -22.91 -14.51
CA GLN A 538 -36.18 -21.63 -13.95
C GLN A 538 -34.71 -21.38 -14.31
N LEU A 539 -33.87 -22.41 -14.39
CA LEU A 539 -32.48 -22.26 -14.83
C LEU A 539 -32.39 -21.79 -16.28
N GLN A 540 -33.30 -22.24 -17.15
CA GLN A 540 -33.39 -21.79 -18.55
C GLN A 540 -33.80 -20.29 -18.63
N VAL A 541 -34.66 -19.84 -17.72
CA VAL A 541 -35.01 -18.40 -17.64
C VAL A 541 -33.79 -17.58 -17.22
N LEU A 542 -33.08 -17.99 -16.15
CA LEU A 542 -31.84 -17.35 -15.70
C LEU A 542 -30.79 -17.30 -16.81
N PHE A 543 -30.64 -18.37 -17.58
CA PHE A 543 -29.70 -18.40 -18.71
C PHE A 543 -30.05 -17.36 -19.77
N LYS A 544 -31.34 -17.23 -20.15
CA LYS A 544 -31.78 -16.22 -21.13
C LYS A 544 -31.56 -14.80 -20.65
N GLU A 545 -31.85 -14.53 -19.38
CA GLU A 545 -31.62 -13.20 -18.76
C GLU A 545 -30.13 -12.87 -18.74
N ALA A 546 -29.30 -13.80 -18.28
CA ALA A 546 -27.84 -13.66 -18.24
C ALA A 546 -27.25 -13.48 -19.65
N SER A 547 -27.76 -14.21 -20.65
CA SER A 547 -27.33 -14.07 -22.05
C SER A 547 -27.61 -12.69 -22.61
N ALA A 548 -28.76 -12.09 -22.28
CA ALA A 548 -29.09 -10.75 -22.70
C ALA A 548 -28.23 -9.69 -21.99
N GLN A 549 -27.86 -9.92 -20.73
CA GLN A 549 -26.98 -9.04 -19.95
C GLN A 549 -25.56 -9.06 -20.53
N ILE A 550 -24.96 -10.24 -20.69
CA ILE A 550 -23.56 -10.37 -21.13
C ILE A 550 -23.33 -9.81 -22.54
N CYS A 551 -24.32 -9.91 -23.45
CA CYS A 551 -24.22 -9.33 -24.78
C CYS A 551 -24.15 -7.79 -24.75
N ARG A 552 -24.84 -7.14 -23.79
CA ARG A 552 -24.73 -5.70 -23.60
C ARG A 552 -23.36 -5.30 -23.08
N TYR A 553 -22.84 -6.00 -22.07
CA TYR A 553 -21.55 -5.71 -21.45
C TYR A 553 -20.36 -5.95 -22.38
N ALA A 554 -20.43 -7.00 -23.21
CA ALA A 554 -19.41 -7.28 -24.21
C ALA A 554 -19.21 -6.15 -25.24
N ASN A 555 -20.21 -5.31 -25.41
CA ASN A 555 -20.19 -4.18 -26.34
C ASN A 555 -19.60 -2.88 -25.76
N SER A 556 -19.24 -2.83 -24.47
CA SER A 556 -18.64 -1.66 -23.86
C SER A 556 -17.27 -1.32 -24.46
N ASP A 557 -16.92 -0.04 -24.44
CA ASP A 557 -15.64 0.42 -24.98
C ASP A 557 -14.46 -0.14 -24.19
N ILE A 558 -14.59 -0.28 -22.87
CA ILE A 558 -13.56 -0.87 -21.99
C ILE A 558 -13.23 -2.31 -22.40
N VAL A 559 -14.27 -3.13 -22.65
CA VAL A 559 -14.05 -4.52 -23.10
C VAL A 559 -13.43 -4.54 -24.49
N LYS A 560 -13.95 -3.75 -25.45
CA LYS A 560 -13.45 -3.69 -26.83
C LYS A 560 -11.98 -3.27 -26.89
N GLU A 561 -11.59 -2.29 -26.08
CA GLU A 561 -10.18 -1.86 -26.00
C GLU A 561 -9.28 -2.91 -25.34
N SER A 562 -9.80 -3.63 -24.35
CA SER A 562 -9.01 -4.60 -23.58
C SER A 562 -8.77 -5.90 -24.33
N VAL A 563 -9.73 -6.38 -25.12
CA VAL A 563 -9.61 -7.68 -25.84
C VAL A 563 -8.58 -7.64 -26.97
N LYS A 564 -8.26 -6.46 -27.49
CA LYS A 564 -7.24 -6.26 -28.56
C LYS A 564 -7.40 -7.23 -29.73
N THR A 565 -6.49 -8.20 -29.86
CA THR A 565 -6.46 -9.21 -30.94
C THR A 565 -7.06 -10.54 -30.51
N THR A 566 -7.46 -10.70 -29.27
CA THR A 566 -8.03 -11.95 -28.76
C THR A 566 -9.50 -12.11 -29.19
N LYS A 567 -9.95 -13.35 -29.29
CA LYS A 567 -11.38 -13.69 -29.44
C LYS A 567 -12.08 -13.57 -28.09
N LEU A 568 -13.12 -12.74 -28.01
CA LEU A 568 -13.94 -12.62 -26.80
C LEU A 568 -14.99 -13.71 -26.74
N HIS A 569 -14.93 -14.53 -25.68
CA HIS A 569 -15.96 -15.52 -25.36
C HIS A 569 -16.92 -14.93 -24.32
N LYS A 570 -18.23 -15.07 -24.55
CA LYS A 570 -19.30 -14.63 -23.67
C LYS A 570 -19.88 -15.87 -22.96
N LEU A 571 -19.56 -16.03 -21.68
CA LEU A 571 -19.91 -17.24 -20.93
C LEU A 571 -20.97 -16.95 -19.87
N VAL A 572 -21.98 -17.79 -19.81
CA VAL A 572 -22.95 -17.86 -18.71
C VAL A 572 -22.65 -19.07 -17.87
N VAL A 573 -22.36 -18.85 -16.58
CA VAL A 573 -22.07 -19.91 -15.61
C VAL A 573 -23.16 -19.91 -14.55
N ILE A 574 -23.90 -21.01 -14.39
CA ILE A 574 -24.98 -21.09 -13.42
C ILE A 574 -24.68 -22.17 -12.37
N TYR A 575 -24.78 -21.75 -11.11
CA TYR A 575 -24.67 -22.62 -9.94
C TYR A 575 -26.05 -22.88 -9.32
N ARG A 576 -26.29 -24.13 -8.97
CA ARG A 576 -27.43 -24.57 -8.14
C ARG A 576 -26.88 -25.05 -6.80
N GLY A 577 -26.94 -24.18 -5.79
CA GLY A 577 -26.16 -24.38 -4.55
C GLY A 577 -24.65 -24.32 -4.83
N ALA A 578 -23.91 -25.36 -4.47
CA ALA A 578 -22.48 -25.47 -4.75
C ALA A 578 -22.13 -26.24 -6.02
N GLU A 579 -23.14 -26.61 -6.83
CA GLU A 579 -22.95 -27.39 -8.04
C GLU A 579 -23.11 -26.52 -9.29
N MET A 580 -22.10 -26.48 -10.14
CA MET A 580 -22.22 -25.88 -11.47
C MET A 580 -23.10 -26.74 -12.35
N VAL A 581 -24.26 -26.22 -12.77
CA VAL A 581 -25.23 -26.93 -13.60
C VAL A 581 -25.19 -26.47 -15.04
N MET A 582 -24.55 -25.34 -15.34
CA MET A 582 -24.42 -24.82 -16.69
C MET A 582 -23.12 -23.99 -16.84
N CYS A 583 -22.43 -24.17 -17.96
CA CYS A 583 -21.30 -23.35 -18.39
C CYS A 583 -21.31 -23.30 -19.93
N GLU A 584 -21.99 -22.30 -20.47
CA GLU A 584 -22.25 -22.25 -21.91
C GLU A 584 -21.84 -20.90 -22.51
N GLU A 585 -21.32 -20.96 -23.75
CA GLU A 585 -20.97 -19.77 -24.53
C GLU A 585 -22.23 -19.23 -25.23
N VAL A 586 -22.47 -17.94 -25.11
CA VAL A 586 -23.56 -17.24 -25.80
C VAL A 586 -23.08 -16.84 -27.19
N THR A 587 -23.67 -17.47 -28.20
CA THR A 587 -23.51 -17.11 -29.62
C THR A 587 -24.57 -16.08 -30.01
N GLU A 588 -24.17 -15.04 -30.72
CA GLU A 588 -25.15 -14.13 -31.35
C GLU A 588 -25.91 -14.94 -32.44
N GLU A 589 -27.25 -14.99 -32.32
CA GLU A 589 -28.12 -15.49 -33.40
C GLU A 589 -28.14 -14.49 -34.55
#